data_6fd6c242d0769e4bc9b8c6089c99f56c
#
_entry.id   6fd6c242d0769e4bc9b8c6089c99f56c
#
_cell.length_a   1.000
_cell.length_b   1.000
_cell.length_c   1.000
_cell.angle_alpha   90.00
_cell.angle_beta   90.00
_cell.angle_gamma   90.00
#
_symmetry.space_group_name_H-M   'P 1'
#
loop_
_entity.id
_entity.type
_entity.pdbx_description
1 polymer ?
#
loop_
_entity_poly.entity_id
_entity_poly.type
_entity_poly.pdbx_seq_one_letter_code
_entity_poly.pdbx_strand_id
1 'polypeptide(L)'
;MRLRYLIYKELLQMKRNPFLKVLVLIYPVFIMCVMPWVMNMEVKNIAVVVVDNDRSTLSQQLVHRIEASHYFVFKGEKASYSDALNDIEQSEADVIVELPDHFERDRMQGKQPQILVAVNAVNGTKGAMGAAYMNRIVTEHVSADALFSTLTDRVSTLYLYNKHLDSKLFMVPALMGILLMMVCGALPALNIVAEKETGTIEAINVAPVGKFSFIMAKLIPYWFLGLIVMTICFVLAWLVYGITCVGSLGWVYLLALLLAFCFSGFGLVISNYNQTMQQAMFVLWFFLVVLMLMSGLFTPVRSMPRWAYLTTFVNPVSYFIEGIRTVFVRGGDFQSILPQLLGLSVFALFFDTWAILSYKKNE
;
A
#
# COMPACT_ATOMS: atom_id res chain seq x y z
N MET A 1 -39.61 15.84 3.71
CA MET A 1 -39.53 16.45 2.35
C MET A 1 -38.27 17.29 2.12
N ARG A 2 -37.82 18.13 3.06
CA ARG A 2 -36.70 19.07 2.86
C ARG A 2 -35.35 18.40 2.54
N LEU A 3 -34.99 17.30 3.22
CA LEU A 3 -33.73 16.59 3.01
C LEU A 3 -33.58 16.06 1.56
N ARG A 4 -34.64 15.49 0.99
CA ARG A 4 -34.65 14.96 -0.39
C ARG A 4 -34.31 16.02 -1.44
N TYR A 5 -34.86 17.23 -1.29
CA TYR A 5 -34.57 18.34 -2.22
C TYR A 5 -33.14 18.85 -2.10
N LEU A 6 -32.60 18.86 -0.88
CA LEU A 6 -31.20 19.25 -0.66
C LEU A 6 -30.24 18.22 -1.26
N ILE A 7 -30.49 16.92 -1.06
CA ILE A 7 -29.69 15.84 -1.70
C ILE A 7 -29.78 15.95 -3.23
N TYR A 8 -30.98 16.21 -3.79
CA TYR A 8 -31.15 16.37 -5.22
C TYR A 8 -30.39 17.58 -5.77
N LYS A 9 -30.40 18.71 -5.06
CA LYS A 9 -29.59 19.89 -5.38
C LYS A 9 -28.11 19.55 -5.45
N GLU A 10 -27.57 18.84 -4.43
CA GLU A 10 -26.17 18.43 -4.39
C GLU A 10 -25.82 17.49 -5.55
N LEU A 11 -26.64 16.48 -5.82
CA LEU A 11 -26.44 15.57 -6.95
C LEU A 11 -26.43 16.32 -8.31
N LEU A 12 -27.30 17.31 -8.49
CA LEU A 12 -27.29 18.15 -9.70
C LEU A 12 -26.01 18.99 -9.79
N GLN A 13 -25.56 19.56 -8.68
CA GLN A 13 -24.32 20.32 -8.61
C GLN A 13 -23.10 19.45 -8.95
N MET A 14 -23.04 18.24 -8.39
CA MET A 14 -22.01 17.24 -8.73
C MET A 14 -22.06 16.85 -10.21
N LYS A 15 -23.26 16.57 -10.75
CA LYS A 15 -23.45 16.24 -12.17
C LYS A 15 -23.04 17.37 -13.12
N ARG A 16 -23.21 18.63 -12.72
CA ARG A 16 -22.85 19.80 -13.55
C ARG A 16 -21.38 20.19 -13.44
N ASN A 17 -20.68 19.72 -12.39
CA ASN A 17 -19.26 20.02 -12.20
C ASN A 17 -18.39 19.10 -13.08
N PRO A 18 -17.74 19.62 -14.14
CA PRO A 18 -16.91 18.79 -15.04
C PRO A 18 -15.66 18.26 -14.32
N PHE A 19 -15.06 19.04 -13.42
CA PHE A 19 -13.88 18.65 -12.67
C PHE A 19 -14.16 17.41 -11.79
N LEU A 20 -15.32 17.37 -11.15
CA LEU A 20 -15.69 16.25 -10.28
C LEU A 20 -15.90 14.95 -11.09
N LYS A 21 -16.46 15.04 -12.29
CA LYS A 21 -16.60 13.88 -13.18
C LYS A 21 -15.25 13.30 -13.61
N VAL A 22 -14.34 14.18 -14.01
CA VAL A 22 -12.96 13.80 -14.38
C VAL A 22 -12.27 13.14 -13.20
N LEU A 23 -12.38 13.73 -12.02
CA LEU A 23 -11.74 13.22 -10.83
C LEU A 23 -12.30 11.87 -10.39
N VAL A 24 -13.61 11.65 -10.48
CA VAL A 24 -14.25 10.38 -10.10
C VAL A 24 -13.95 9.26 -11.08
N LEU A 25 -13.81 9.54 -12.38
CA LEU A 25 -13.56 8.53 -13.40
C LEU A 25 -12.07 8.32 -13.69
N ILE A 26 -11.32 9.42 -13.90
CA ILE A 26 -9.92 9.33 -14.35
C ILE A 26 -8.98 9.07 -13.17
N TYR A 27 -9.22 9.68 -12.02
CA TYR A 27 -8.32 9.55 -10.88
C TYR A 27 -8.21 8.11 -10.34
N PRO A 28 -9.32 7.34 -10.14
CA PRO A 28 -9.21 5.93 -9.77
C PRO A 28 -8.49 5.10 -10.83
N VAL A 29 -8.76 5.33 -12.12
CA VAL A 29 -8.06 4.62 -13.21
C VAL A 29 -6.57 4.91 -13.16
N PHE A 30 -6.18 6.19 -13.03
CA PHE A 30 -4.79 6.58 -12.95
C PHE A 30 -4.08 5.96 -11.74
N ILE A 31 -4.66 6.10 -10.54
CA ILE A 31 -4.08 5.56 -9.31
C ILE A 31 -4.00 4.03 -9.37
N MET A 32 -5.06 3.35 -9.77
CA MET A 32 -5.09 1.88 -9.79
C MET A 32 -4.21 1.28 -10.90
N CYS A 33 -4.03 1.95 -12.04
CA CYS A 33 -3.21 1.42 -13.13
C CYS A 33 -1.74 1.82 -13.00
N VAL A 34 -1.44 3.05 -12.57
CA VAL A 34 -0.08 3.59 -12.57
C VAL A 34 0.66 3.27 -11.27
N MET A 35 0.02 3.47 -10.10
CA MET A 35 0.71 3.32 -8.81
C MET A 35 1.24 1.91 -8.55
N PRO A 36 0.51 0.81 -8.75
CA PRO A 36 1.04 -0.53 -8.54
C PRO A 36 2.20 -0.88 -9.48
N TRP A 37 2.27 -0.23 -10.65
CA TRP A 37 3.35 -0.42 -11.60
C TRP A 37 4.59 0.38 -11.22
N VAL A 38 4.42 1.65 -10.83
CA VAL A 38 5.53 2.52 -10.39
C VAL A 38 6.10 2.05 -9.05
N MET A 39 5.26 1.54 -8.17
CA MET A 39 5.63 1.09 -6.81
C MET A 39 5.92 -0.41 -6.75
N ASN A 40 6.12 -1.06 -7.90
CA ASN A 40 6.49 -2.47 -7.91
C ASN A 40 7.81 -2.65 -7.13
N MET A 41 7.70 -3.21 -5.93
CA MET A 41 8.84 -3.50 -5.05
C MET A 41 9.63 -4.74 -5.50
N GLU A 42 9.22 -5.39 -6.58
CA GLU A 42 10.04 -6.41 -7.20
C GLU A 42 11.29 -5.73 -7.78
N VAL A 43 12.37 -5.81 -7.04
CA VAL A 43 13.67 -5.39 -7.55
C VAL A 43 14.11 -6.45 -8.54
N LYS A 44 13.87 -6.17 -9.82
CA LYS A 44 14.41 -6.94 -10.96
C LYS A 44 15.70 -6.28 -11.42
N ASN A 45 16.52 -7.03 -12.13
CA ASN A 45 17.78 -6.53 -12.69
C ASN A 45 18.81 -6.09 -11.62
N ILE A 46 18.97 -6.90 -10.57
CA ILE A 46 20.05 -6.73 -9.60
C ILE A 46 21.35 -7.16 -10.30
N ALA A 47 22.27 -6.23 -10.52
CA ALA A 47 23.54 -6.54 -11.15
C ALA A 47 24.40 -7.39 -10.19
N VAL A 48 24.79 -8.60 -10.59
CA VAL A 48 25.62 -9.50 -9.80
C VAL A 48 26.95 -9.77 -10.48
N VAL A 49 28.01 -9.72 -9.69
CA VAL A 49 29.37 -10.10 -10.06
C VAL A 49 29.81 -11.25 -9.17
N VAL A 50 30.46 -12.23 -9.74
CA VAL A 50 30.96 -13.41 -9.01
C VAL A 50 32.48 -13.41 -9.00
N VAL A 51 33.06 -13.75 -7.88
CA VAL A 51 34.50 -14.05 -7.71
C VAL A 51 34.60 -15.52 -7.35
N ASP A 52 34.97 -16.34 -8.32
CA ASP A 52 35.12 -17.78 -8.14
C ASP A 52 36.61 -18.13 -7.98
N ASN A 53 37.03 -18.34 -6.72
CA ASN A 53 38.40 -18.70 -6.42
C ASN A 53 38.66 -20.22 -6.54
N ASP A 54 37.59 -21.05 -6.54
CA ASP A 54 37.71 -22.51 -6.60
C ASP A 54 37.74 -23.05 -8.04
N ARG A 55 36.94 -22.45 -8.93
CA ARG A 55 36.80 -22.84 -10.34
C ARG A 55 36.50 -24.31 -10.57
N SER A 56 35.84 -24.94 -9.60
CA SER A 56 35.42 -26.34 -9.64
C SER A 56 34.15 -26.55 -10.42
N THR A 57 33.76 -27.80 -10.64
CA THR A 57 32.48 -28.14 -11.28
C THR A 57 31.29 -27.68 -10.43
N LEU A 58 31.39 -27.76 -9.13
CA LEU A 58 30.37 -27.36 -8.19
C LEU A 58 30.20 -25.83 -8.13
N SER A 59 31.31 -25.08 -8.12
CA SER A 59 31.28 -23.61 -8.12
C SER A 59 30.67 -23.10 -9.43
N GLN A 60 31.04 -23.65 -10.58
CA GLN A 60 30.50 -23.27 -11.89
C GLN A 60 28.98 -23.58 -12.00
N GLN A 61 28.50 -24.66 -11.41
CA GLN A 61 27.05 -24.94 -11.36
C GLN A 61 26.31 -23.88 -10.56
N LEU A 62 26.87 -23.37 -9.46
CA LEU A 62 26.27 -22.28 -8.71
C LEU A 62 26.27 -20.98 -9.53
N VAL A 63 27.36 -20.65 -10.20
CA VAL A 63 27.44 -19.49 -11.10
C VAL A 63 26.38 -19.56 -12.19
N HIS A 64 26.21 -20.70 -12.85
CA HIS A 64 25.15 -20.89 -13.87
C HIS A 64 23.73 -20.74 -13.29
N ARG A 65 23.50 -21.18 -12.05
CA ARG A 65 22.20 -20.96 -11.40
C ARG A 65 21.94 -19.49 -11.12
N ILE A 66 22.96 -18.74 -10.71
CA ILE A 66 22.87 -17.30 -10.50
C ILE A 66 22.57 -16.60 -11.85
N GLU A 67 23.27 -16.96 -12.92
CA GLU A 67 23.07 -16.44 -14.26
C GLU A 67 21.68 -16.75 -14.82
N ALA A 68 21.16 -17.95 -14.60
CA ALA A 68 19.83 -18.36 -15.04
C ALA A 68 18.69 -17.75 -14.21
N SER A 69 19.00 -17.07 -13.13
CA SER A 69 18.00 -16.48 -12.25
C SER A 69 17.36 -15.24 -12.86
N HIS A 70 16.03 -15.14 -12.83
CA HIS A 70 15.28 -13.97 -13.31
C HIS A 70 15.42 -12.71 -12.43
N TYR A 71 16.04 -12.83 -11.26
CA TYR A 71 16.25 -11.72 -10.33
C TYR A 71 17.53 -10.96 -10.58
N PHE A 72 18.53 -11.62 -11.18
CA PHE A 72 19.88 -11.10 -11.36
C PHE A 72 20.20 -10.84 -12.82
N VAL A 73 20.99 -9.80 -13.05
CA VAL A 73 21.70 -9.55 -14.30
C VAL A 73 23.16 -9.89 -14.06
N PHE A 74 23.60 -11.01 -14.57
CA PHE A 74 24.98 -11.44 -14.44
C PHE A 74 25.91 -10.53 -15.24
N LYS A 75 26.87 -9.91 -14.57
CA LYS A 75 27.86 -8.98 -15.16
C LYS A 75 29.21 -9.62 -15.47
N GLY A 76 29.35 -10.89 -15.12
CA GLY A 76 30.56 -11.66 -15.36
C GLY A 76 31.28 -12.05 -14.09
N GLU A 77 32.37 -12.79 -14.28
CA GLU A 77 33.29 -13.19 -13.21
C GLU A 77 34.45 -12.21 -13.13
N LYS A 78 34.91 -11.94 -11.93
CA LYS A 78 36.08 -11.12 -11.63
C LYS A 78 37.20 -11.94 -11.01
N ALA A 79 38.43 -11.51 -11.24
CA ALA A 79 39.60 -12.23 -10.76
C ALA A 79 39.85 -12.05 -9.25
N SER A 80 39.38 -10.94 -8.68
CA SER A 80 39.56 -10.63 -7.26
C SER A 80 38.38 -9.89 -6.67
N TYR A 81 38.21 -9.97 -5.34
CA TYR A 81 37.23 -9.21 -4.62
C TYR A 81 37.40 -7.69 -4.79
N SER A 82 38.64 -7.20 -4.88
CA SER A 82 38.92 -5.77 -5.08
C SER A 82 38.41 -5.26 -6.44
N ASP A 83 38.51 -6.08 -7.49
CA ASP A 83 37.97 -5.72 -8.79
C ASP A 83 36.43 -5.69 -8.78
N ALA A 84 35.82 -6.64 -8.09
CA ALA A 84 34.37 -6.67 -7.92
C ALA A 84 33.87 -5.50 -7.05
N LEU A 85 34.66 -5.07 -6.06
CA LEU A 85 34.31 -3.91 -5.23
C LEU A 85 34.34 -2.61 -6.03
N ASN A 86 35.29 -2.45 -6.96
CA ASN A 86 35.32 -1.31 -7.87
C ASN A 86 34.06 -1.21 -8.71
N ASP A 87 33.48 -2.34 -9.15
CA ASP A 87 32.21 -2.34 -9.90
C ASP A 87 31.05 -1.85 -8.99
N ILE A 88 31.05 -2.17 -7.69
CA ILE A 88 30.06 -1.61 -6.76
C ILE A 88 30.25 -0.10 -6.59
N GLU A 89 31.48 0.37 -6.45
CA GLU A 89 31.79 1.80 -6.29
C GLU A 89 31.38 2.60 -7.54
N GLN A 90 31.53 2.01 -8.73
CA GLN A 90 31.10 2.59 -10.01
C GLN A 90 29.60 2.41 -10.28
N SER A 91 28.87 1.75 -9.38
CA SER A 91 27.44 1.43 -9.53
C SER A 91 27.13 0.50 -10.72
N GLU A 92 28.11 -0.27 -11.17
CA GLU A 92 27.94 -1.29 -12.23
C GLU A 92 27.47 -2.63 -11.68
N ALA A 93 27.73 -2.90 -10.40
CA ALA A 93 27.26 -4.06 -9.65
C ALA A 93 26.49 -3.67 -8.38
N ASP A 94 25.55 -4.52 -7.99
CA ASP A 94 24.75 -4.37 -6.77
C ASP A 94 25.09 -5.45 -5.73
N VAL A 95 25.53 -6.63 -6.21
CA VAL A 95 25.84 -7.80 -5.37
C VAL A 95 27.13 -8.44 -5.84
N ILE A 96 28.00 -8.76 -4.89
CA ILE A 96 29.19 -9.59 -5.10
C ILE A 96 28.96 -10.92 -4.39
N VAL A 97 29.25 -12.00 -5.09
CA VAL A 97 29.30 -13.35 -4.50
C VAL A 97 30.74 -13.85 -4.63
N GLU A 98 31.36 -14.13 -3.50
CA GLU A 98 32.70 -14.70 -3.48
C GLU A 98 32.66 -16.14 -2.99
N LEU A 99 33.15 -17.05 -3.84
CA LEU A 99 33.33 -18.45 -3.54
C LEU A 99 34.75 -18.68 -3.05
N PRO A 100 34.96 -19.32 -1.88
CA PRO A 100 36.27 -19.52 -1.33
C PRO A 100 37.09 -20.59 -2.11
N ASP A 101 38.39 -20.52 -1.98
CA ASP A 101 39.27 -21.60 -2.42
C ASP A 101 38.87 -22.95 -1.82
N HIS A 102 38.99 -24.01 -2.61
CA HIS A 102 38.67 -25.38 -2.20
C HIS A 102 37.21 -25.61 -1.78
N PHE A 103 36.28 -24.82 -2.33
CA PHE A 103 34.85 -24.91 -2.05
C PHE A 103 34.29 -26.33 -2.24
N GLU A 104 34.55 -26.97 -3.39
CA GLU A 104 34.07 -28.34 -3.67
C GLU A 104 34.75 -29.38 -2.77
N ARG A 105 36.08 -29.29 -2.57
CA ARG A 105 36.83 -30.21 -1.74
C ARG A 105 36.36 -30.18 -0.29
N ASP A 106 36.22 -29.00 0.29
CA ASP A 106 35.82 -28.85 1.68
C ASP A 106 34.40 -29.32 1.89
N ARG A 107 33.54 -29.09 0.90
CA ARG A 107 32.19 -29.62 0.90
C ARG A 107 32.13 -31.15 0.83
N MET A 108 32.93 -31.77 -0.02
CA MET A 108 33.05 -33.24 -0.08
C MET A 108 33.59 -33.86 1.22
N GLN A 109 34.37 -33.11 1.98
CA GLN A 109 34.86 -33.53 3.32
C GLN A 109 33.85 -33.28 4.43
N GLY A 110 32.61 -32.80 4.14
CA GLY A 110 31.61 -32.53 5.15
C GLY A 110 31.81 -31.22 5.91
N LYS A 111 32.74 -30.39 5.47
CA LYS A 111 32.91 -29.03 6.02
C LYS A 111 31.84 -28.09 5.40
N GLN A 112 31.60 -26.98 6.06
CA GLN A 112 30.69 -25.94 5.57
C GLN A 112 31.52 -24.73 5.09
N PRO A 113 31.92 -24.67 3.80
CA PRO A 113 32.64 -23.51 3.30
C PRO A 113 31.72 -22.28 3.34
N GLN A 114 32.28 -21.16 3.79
CA GLN A 114 31.54 -19.90 3.87
C GLN A 114 31.58 -19.17 2.54
N ILE A 115 30.40 -18.90 1.95
CA ILE A 115 30.23 -18.05 0.77
C ILE A 115 29.98 -16.63 1.25
N LEU A 116 30.78 -15.66 0.79
CA LEU A 116 30.56 -14.26 1.07
C LEU A 116 29.56 -13.67 0.06
N VAL A 117 28.51 -13.05 0.59
CA VAL A 117 27.57 -12.26 -0.19
C VAL A 117 27.62 -10.82 0.29
N ALA A 118 28.27 -9.96 -0.50
CA ALA A 118 28.33 -8.54 -0.23
C ALA A 118 27.34 -7.79 -1.11
N VAL A 119 26.61 -6.82 -0.53
CA VAL A 119 25.56 -6.08 -1.23
C VAL A 119 25.76 -4.58 -1.13
N ASN A 120 25.43 -3.87 -2.22
CA ASN A 120 25.37 -2.41 -2.21
C ASN A 120 24.13 -1.95 -1.40
N ALA A 121 24.36 -1.43 -0.20
CA ALA A 121 23.31 -0.96 0.70
C ALA A 121 22.92 0.52 0.50
N VAL A 122 23.47 1.21 -0.49
CA VAL A 122 23.08 2.60 -0.83
C VAL A 122 21.58 2.66 -1.14
N ASN A 123 21.06 1.68 -1.88
CA ASN A 123 19.64 1.43 -1.96
C ASN A 123 19.28 0.27 -1.03
N GLY A 124 18.81 0.59 0.19
CA GLY A 124 18.55 -0.41 1.22
C GLY A 124 17.55 -1.50 0.80
N THR A 125 16.54 -1.16 -0.01
CA THR A 125 15.56 -2.14 -0.53
C THR A 125 16.22 -3.09 -1.54
N LYS A 126 16.98 -2.54 -2.48
CA LYS A 126 17.68 -3.32 -3.52
C LYS A 126 18.72 -4.24 -2.90
N GLY A 127 19.49 -3.73 -1.93
CA GLY A 127 20.49 -4.51 -1.19
C GLY A 127 19.87 -5.64 -0.36
N ALA A 128 18.82 -5.36 0.42
CA ALA A 128 18.17 -6.37 1.25
C ALA A 128 17.52 -7.48 0.40
N MET A 129 16.85 -7.13 -0.70
CA MET A 129 16.26 -8.13 -1.60
C MET A 129 17.32 -8.92 -2.36
N GLY A 130 18.40 -8.26 -2.80
CA GLY A 130 19.53 -8.93 -3.43
C GLY A 130 20.17 -9.98 -2.51
N ALA A 131 20.42 -9.63 -1.26
CA ALA A 131 20.93 -10.58 -0.27
C ALA A 131 19.95 -11.73 -0.03
N ALA A 132 18.65 -11.44 0.10
CA ALA A 132 17.64 -12.48 0.35
C ALA A 132 17.52 -13.46 -0.83
N TYR A 133 17.50 -12.97 -2.07
CA TYR A 133 17.44 -13.82 -3.26
C TYR A 133 18.72 -14.64 -3.43
N MET A 134 19.89 -14.03 -3.20
CA MET A 134 21.17 -14.74 -3.28
C MET A 134 21.27 -15.83 -2.22
N ASN A 135 20.95 -15.52 -0.96
CA ASN A 135 20.95 -16.51 0.11
C ASN A 135 20.02 -17.70 -0.22
N ARG A 136 18.87 -17.44 -0.84
CA ARG A 136 17.97 -18.52 -1.26
C ARG A 136 18.60 -19.41 -2.34
N ILE A 137 19.20 -18.82 -3.38
CA ILE A 137 19.85 -19.59 -4.46
C ILE A 137 21.00 -20.41 -3.89
N VAL A 138 21.83 -19.81 -3.04
CA VAL A 138 22.96 -20.50 -2.40
C VAL A 138 22.45 -21.65 -1.53
N THR A 139 21.46 -21.40 -0.70
CA THR A 139 20.89 -22.44 0.20
C THR A 139 20.27 -23.58 -0.62
N GLU A 140 19.48 -23.28 -1.64
CA GLU A 140 18.88 -24.30 -2.51
C GLU A 140 19.94 -25.13 -3.26
N HIS A 141 21.06 -24.49 -3.68
CA HIS A 141 22.18 -25.21 -4.32
C HIS A 141 22.94 -26.09 -3.32
N VAL A 142 23.20 -25.54 -2.13
CA VAL A 142 23.89 -26.26 -1.07
C VAL A 142 23.08 -27.47 -0.57
N SER A 143 21.75 -27.34 -0.52
CA SER A 143 20.84 -28.42 -0.06
C SER A 143 20.50 -29.46 -1.13
N ALA A 144 20.70 -29.18 -2.42
CA ALA A 144 20.32 -30.08 -3.51
C ALA A 144 21.25 -31.29 -3.69
N ASP A 145 22.47 -31.25 -3.14
CA ASP A 145 23.38 -32.38 -3.22
C ASP A 145 22.99 -33.47 -2.23
N ALA A 146 22.38 -34.52 -2.75
CA ALA A 146 21.78 -35.64 -2.03
C ALA A 146 22.71 -36.48 -1.12
N LEU A 147 24.02 -36.19 -1.05
CA LEU A 147 24.98 -36.87 -0.18
C LEU A 147 24.98 -36.39 1.28
N PHE A 148 24.34 -35.24 1.58
CA PHE A 148 24.31 -34.65 2.92
C PHE A 148 22.89 -34.40 3.45
N SER A 149 21.84 -34.94 2.84
CA SER A 149 20.45 -34.79 3.32
C SER A 149 20.11 -35.71 4.51
N THR A 150 21.01 -35.87 5.44
CA THR A 150 20.69 -36.47 6.73
C THR A 150 20.32 -35.36 7.71
N LEU A 151 19.02 -35.19 7.92
CA LEU A 151 18.34 -34.66 9.10
C LEU A 151 17.99 -33.17 9.19
N THR A 152 18.47 -32.25 8.35
CA THR A 152 18.14 -30.83 8.59
C THR A 152 17.36 -30.13 7.49
N ASP A 153 17.07 -30.75 6.34
CA ASP A 153 16.66 -29.95 5.19
C ASP A 153 15.49 -30.50 4.40
N ARG A 154 14.35 -30.59 5.07
CA ARG A 154 13.04 -30.58 4.40
C ARG A 154 12.18 -29.41 4.90
N VAL A 155 12.76 -28.22 4.95
CA VAL A 155 11.97 -27.01 5.13
C VAL A 155 11.38 -26.65 3.76
N SER A 156 10.21 -27.15 3.47
CA SER A 156 9.40 -26.68 2.35
C SER A 156 8.73 -25.38 2.78
N THR A 157 9.14 -24.24 2.23
CA THR A 157 8.45 -22.96 2.45
C THR A 157 7.16 -22.92 1.63
N LEU A 158 6.02 -23.02 2.31
CA LEU A 158 4.71 -22.84 1.71
C LEU A 158 4.30 -21.37 1.82
N TYR A 159 4.26 -20.65 0.70
CA TYR A 159 3.70 -19.31 0.65
C TYR A 159 2.18 -19.37 0.63
N LEU A 160 1.55 -18.97 1.75
CA LEU A 160 0.10 -18.89 1.87
C LEU A 160 -0.40 -17.58 1.26
N TYR A 161 -1.55 -17.62 0.58
CA TYR A 161 -2.29 -16.47 0.04
C TYR A 161 -1.63 -15.72 -1.14
N ASN A 162 -0.32 -15.58 -1.18
CA ASN A 162 0.42 -14.93 -2.28
C ASN A 162 1.59 -15.81 -2.74
N LYS A 163 1.27 -16.85 -3.52
CA LYS A 163 2.25 -17.86 -3.97
C LYS A 163 3.37 -17.27 -4.84
N HIS A 164 3.09 -16.20 -5.56
CA HIS A 164 4.04 -15.55 -6.47
C HIS A 164 4.73 -14.33 -5.85
N LEU A 165 4.45 -14.00 -4.57
CA LEU A 165 4.97 -12.82 -3.87
C LEU A 165 4.69 -11.51 -4.65
N ASP A 166 3.56 -11.45 -5.37
CA ASP A 166 3.19 -10.29 -6.18
C ASP A 166 2.85 -9.09 -5.28
N SER A 167 3.63 -8.03 -5.40
CA SER A 167 3.45 -6.78 -4.66
C SER A 167 2.10 -6.12 -4.95
N LYS A 168 1.53 -6.37 -6.13
CA LYS A 168 0.23 -5.79 -6.53
C LYS A 168 -0.91 -6.29 -5.65
N LEU A 169 -0.86 -7.57 -5.25
CA LEU A 169 -1.86 -8.16 -4.34
C LEU A 169 -1.89 -7.46 -2.98
N PHE A 170 -0.74 -6.94 -2.55
CA PHE A 170 -0.60 -6.18 -1.30
C PHE A 170 -1.04 -4.72 -1.45
N MET A 171 -0.75 -4.09 -2.60
CA MET A 171 -0.94 -2.65 -2.82
C MET A 171 -2.34 -2.29 -3.31
N VAL A 172 -2.90 -3.07 -4.25
CA VAL A 172 -4.19 -2.76 -4.90
C VAL A 172 -5.31 -2.55 -3.87
N PRO A 173 -5.54 -3.44 -2.88
CA PRO A 173 -6.58 -3.20 -1.87
C PRO A 173 -6.33 -1.95 -1.02
N ALA A 174 -5.07 -1.63 -0.73
CA ALA A 174 -4.74 -0.47 0.08
C ALA A 174 -4.96 0.86 -0.66
N LEU A 175 -4.70 0.90 -1.98
CA LEU A 175 -4.99 2.06 -2.81
C LEU A 175 -6.48 2.40 -2.86
N MET A 176 -7.36 1.41 -2.76
CA MET A 176 -8.81 1.64 -2.67
C MET A 176 -9.18 2.49 -1.45
N GLY A 177 -8.50 2.29 -0.32
CA GLY A 177 -8.70 3.10 0.90
C GLY A 177 -8.30 4.56 0.70
N ILE A 178 -7.20 4.81 0.01
CA ILE A 178 -6.73 6.19 -0.28
C ILE A 178 -7.71 6.91 -1.19
N LEU A 179 -8.20 6.23 -2.23
CA LEU A 179 -9.20 6.80 -3.13
C LEU A 179 -10.49 7.16 -2.38
N LEU A 180 -10.92 6.27 -1.48
CA LEU A 180 -12.10 6.50 -0.67
C LEU A 180 -11.93 7.68 0.30
N MET A 181 -10.76 7.77 0.95
CA MET A 181 -10.38 8.87 1.83
C MET A 181 -10.45 10.21 1.11
N MET A 182 -9.98 10.26 -0.14
CA MET A 182 -10.03 11.49 -0.94
C MET A 182 -11.44 11.84 -1.37
N VAL A 183 -12.21 10.88 -1.85
CA VAL A 183 -13.58 11.11 -2.36
C VAL A 183 -14.56 11.46 -1.24
N CYS A 184 -14.49 10.75 -0.11
CA CYS A 184 -15.44 10.94 0.99
C CYS A 184 -14.98 11.96 2.03
N GLY A 185 -13.67 12.28 2.08
CA GLY A 185 -13.11 13.24 3.04
C GLY A 185 -12.81 14.59 2.40
N ALA A 186 -11.91 14.63 1.39
CA ALA A 186 -11.44 15.87 0.84
C ALA A 186 -12.51 16.60 -0.01
N LEU A 187 -13.22 15.87 -0.88
CA LEU A 187 -14.19 16.52 -1.78
C LEU A 187 -15.35 17.21 -1.05
N PRO A 188 -16.05 16.56 -0.08
CA PRO A 188 -17.10 17.25 0.66
C PRO A 188 -16.58 18.42 1.49
N ALA A 189 -15.38 18.29 2.08
CA ALA A 189 -14.75 19.37 2.83
C ALA A 189 -14.51 20.61 1.97
N LEU A 190 -13.88 20.40 0.80
CA LEU A 190 -13.62 21.49 -0.14
C LEU A 190 -14.91 22.11 -0.70
N ASN A 191 -15.94 21.29 -0.96
CA ASN A 191 -17.24 21.79 -1.41
C ASN A 191 -17.87 22.75 -0.37
N ILE A 192 -17.83 22.37 0.91
CA ILE A 192 -18.38 23.20 1.98
C ILE A 192 -17.58 24.49 2.14
N VAL A 193 -16.24 24.41 2.09
CA VAL A 193 -15.40 25.62 2.18
C VAL A 193 -15.60 26.54 0.98
N ALA A 194 -15.77 25.99 -0.24
CA ALA A 194 -16.11 26.77 -1.42
C ALA A 194 -17.43 27.54 -1.25
N GLU A 195 -18.44 26.92 -0.67
CA GLU A 195 -19.71 27.60 -0.36
C GLU A 195 -19.59 28.67 0.73
N LYS A 196 -18.64 28.50 1.69
CA LYS A 196 -18.30 29.54 2.66
C LYS A 196 -17.61 30.71 1.98
N GLU A 197 -16.59 30.45 1.17
CA GLU A 197 -15.80 31.48 0.50
C GLU A 197 -16.64 32.31 -0.48
N THR A 198 -17.63 31.69 -1.14
CA THR A 198 -18.56 32.38 -2.04
C THR A 198 -19.76 33.02 -1.31
N GLY A 199 -19.88 32.87 0.01
CA GLY A 199 -20.99 33.42 0.80
C GLY A 199 -22.32 32.67 0.61
N THR A 200 -22.39 31.64 -0.21
CA THR A 200 -23.64 30.88 -0.48
C THR A 200 -24.14 30.12 0.75
N ILE A 201 -23.26 29.81 1.69
CA ILE A 201 -23.62 29.14 2.95
C ILE A 201 -24.49 30.02 3.85
N GLU A 202 -24.35 31.36 3.76
CA GLU A 202 -25.18 32.31 4.53
C GLU A 202 -26.64 32.24 4.12
N ALA A 203 -26.91 32.16 2.82
CA ALA A 203 -28.28 32.00 2.30
C ALA A 203 -28.92 30.68 2.78
N ILE A 204 -28.13 29.64 2.97
CA ILE A 204 -28.59 28.35 3.52
C ILE A 204 -28.84 28.45 5.03
N ASN A 205 -28.01 29.20 5.76
CA ASN A 205 -28.14 29.39 7.21
C ASN A 205 -29.41 30.13 7.58
N VAL A 206 -29.88 31.07 6.73
CA VAL A 206 -31.16 31.79 6.91
C VAL A 206 -32.36 30.88 6.62
N ALA A 207 -32.19 29.84 5.83
CA ALA A 207 -33.26 28.89 5.55
C ALA A 207 -33.64 28.07 6.80
N PRO A 208 -34.92 27.70 6.97
CA PRO A 208 -35.37 26.90 8.11
C PRO A 208 -35.01 25.42 7.94
N VAL A 209 -33.68 25.15 7.87
CA VAL A 209 -33.10 23.81 7.74
C VAL A 209 -32.26 23.51 9.00
N GLY A 210 -32.51 22.37 9.61
CA GLY A 210 -31.72 21.92 10.77
C GLY A 210 -30.30 21.57 10.36
N LYS A 211 -29.32 21.82 11.26
CA LYS A 211 -27.88 21.55 11.07
C LYS A 211 -27.62 20.13 10.58
N PHE A 212 -28.21 19.14 11.24
CA PHE A 212 -28.07 17.72 10.89
C PHE A 212 -28.57 17.41 9.46
N SER A 213 -29.73 17.96 9.07
CA SER A 213 -30.28 17.75 7.73
C SER A 213 -29.39 18.36 6.65
N PHE A 214 -28.76 19.50 6.93
CA PHE A 214 -27.79 20.14 6.03
C PHE A 214 -26.55 19.27 5.84
N ILE A 215 -25.93 18.82 6.94
CA ILE A 215 -24.75 17.97 6.91
C ILE A 215 -25.04 16.67 6.15
N MET A 216 -26.14 15.98 6.49
CA MET A 216 -26.52 14.74 5.82
C MET A 216 -26.78 14.92 4.31
N ALA A 217 -27.42 16.04 3.93
CA ALA A 217 -27.63 16.34 2.53
C ALA A 217 -26.33 16.50 1.74
N LYS A 218 -25.29 17.02 2.37
CA LYS A 218 -23.94 17.16 1.81
C LYS A 218 -23.22 15.82 1.71
N LEU A 219 -23.26 14.99 2.75
CA LEU A 219 -22.42 13.80 2.86
C LEU A 219 -22.98 12.60 2.09
N ILE A 220 -24.29 12.37 2.11
CA ILE A 220 -24.93 11.22 1.46
C ILE A 220 -24.52 11.06 -0.02
N PRO A 221 -24.51 12.10 -0.86
CA PRO A 221 -24.05 11.99 -2.24
C PRO A 221 -22.58 11.52 -2.37
N TYR A 222 -21.70 11.97 -1.48
CA TYR A 222 -20.29 11.58 -1.52
C TYR A 222 -20.07 10.14 -1.02
N TRP A 223 -20.86 9.65 -0.06
CA TRP A 223 -20.84 8.24 0.34
C TRP A 223 -21.26 7.33 -0.81
N PHE A 224 -22.32 7.70 -1.50
CA PHE A 224 -22.76 6.96 -2.69
C PHE A 224 -21.69 6.99 -3.80
N LEU A 225 -21.07 8.15 -4.01
CA LEU A 225 -19.97 8.31 -4.95
C LEU A 225 -18.77 7.45 -4.56
N GLY A 226 -18.41 7.39 -3.27
CA GLY A 226 -17.37 6.53 -2.75
C GLY A 226 -17.60 5.05 -3.03
N LEU A 227 -18.83 4.57 -2.87
CA LEU A 227 -19.19 3.19 -3.21
C LEU A 227 -19.09 2.92 -4.72
N ILE A 228 -19.45 3.89 -5.58
CA ILE A 228 -19.24 3.79 -7.03
C ILE A 228 -17.73 3.69 -7.33
N VAL A 229 -16.90 4.54 -6.74
CA VAL A 229 -15.45 4.50 -6.93
C VAL A 229 -14.87 3.16 -6.47
N MET A 230 -15.33 2.61 -5.35
CA MET A 230 -14.95 1.26 -4.91
C MET A 230 -15.30 0.20 -5.95
N THR A 231 -16.50 0.27 -6.52
CA THR A 231 -16.92 -0.67 -7.59
C THR A 231 -16.02 -0.54 -8.82
N ILE A 232 -15.68 0.69 -9.23
CA ILE A 232 -14.74 0.94 -10.35
C ILE A 232 -13.37 0.32 -10.01
N CYS A 233 -12.88 0.50 -8.78
CA CYS A 233 -11.61 -0.10 -8.35
C CYS A 233 -11.63 -1.63 -8.39
N PHE A 234 -12.74 -2.28 -8.01
CA PHE A 234 -12.86 -3.75 -8.14
C PHE A 234 -12.84 -4.20 -9.59
N VAL A 235 -13.55 -3.49 -10.46
CA VAL A 235 -13.53 -3.81 -11.90
C VAL A 235 -12.13 -3.64 -12.48
N LEU A 236 -11.42 -2.57 -12.11
CA LEU A 236 -10.04 -2.34 -12.54
C LEU A 236 -9.07 -3.40 -11.97
N ALA A 237 -9.22 -3.79 -10.71
CA ALA A 237 -8.40 -4.83 -10.10
C ALA A 237 -8.55 -6.16 -10.84
N TRP A 238 -9.77 -6.50 -11.25
CA TRP A 238 -10.05 -7.69 -12.03
C TRP A 238 -9.54 -7.60 -13.47
N LEU A 239 -9.83 -6.50 -14.19
CA LEU A 239 -9.50 -6.34 -15.62
C LEU A 239 -7.98 -6.18 -15.84
N VAL A 240 -7.30 -5.40 -15.00
CA VAL A 240 -5.89 -5.03 -15.21
C VAL A 240 -4.94 -6.05 -14.59
N TYR A 241 -5.29 -6.57 -13.41
CA TYR A 241 -4.40 -7.44 -12.63
C TYR A 241 -4.91 -8.87 -12.48
N GLY A 242 -6.12 -9.18 -12.91
CA GLY A 242 -6.73 -10.49 -12.69
C GLY A 242 -7.00 -10.80 -11.20
N ILE A 243 -6.95 -9.78 -10.33
CA ILE A 243 -7.10 -9.95 -8.88
C ILE A 243 -8.58 -9.91 -8.54
N THR A 244 -9.08 -11.00 -7.94
CA THR A 244 -10.45 -11.13 -7.45
C THR A 244 -10.48 -11.16 -5.91
N CYS A 245 -11.59 -10.73 -5.34
CA CYS A 245 -11.81 -10.83 -3.91
C CYS A 245 -12.05 -12.30 -3.53
N VAL A 246 -11.25 -12.83 -2.60
CA VAL A 246 -11.39 -14.21 -2.12
C VAL A 246 -12.54 -14.33 -1.13
N GLY A 247 -12.74 -13.32 -0.28
CA GLY A 247 -13.82 -13.28 0.70
C GLY A 247 -15.09 -12.61 0.17
N SER A 248 -16.05 -12.35 1.07
CA SER A 248 -17.31 -11.71 0.72
C SER A 248 -17.14 -10.22 0.44
N LEU A 249 -17.55 -9.77 -0.74
CA LEU A 249 -17.58 -8.35 -1.10
C LEU A 249 -18.44 -7.50 -0.13
N GLY A 250 -19.46 -8.09 0.49
CA GLY A 250 -20.30 -7.39 1.47
C GLY A 250 -19.51 -6.82 2.64
N TRP A 251 -18.53 -7.55 3.16
CA TRP A 251 -17.66 -7.07 4.24
C TRP A 251 -16.73 -5.96 3.77
N VAL A 252 -16.26 -6.02 2.53
CA VAL A 252 -15.42 -4.97 1.95
C VAL A 252 -16.22 -3.67 1.78
N TYR A 253 -17.46 -3.74 1.30
CA TYR A 253 -18.34 -2.56 1.21
C TYR A 253 -18.70 -2.01 2.59
N LEU A 254 -18.86 -2.86 3.61
CA LEU A 254 -19.10 -2.41 4.99
C LEU A 254 -17.90 -1.63 5.53
N LEU A 255 -16.68 -2.16 5.37
CA LEU A 255 -15.44 -1.46 5.72
C LEU A 255 -15.32 -0.13 4.98
N ALA A 256 -15.63 -0.12 3.68
CA ALA A 256 -15.61 1.08 2.85
C ALA A 256 -16.60 2.14 3.34
N LEU A 257 -17.79 1.72 3.74
CA LEU A 257 -18.82 2.63 4.27
C LEU A 257 -18.39 3.24 5.61
N LEU A 258 -17.81 2.44 6.51
CA LEU A 258 -17.30 2.94 7.80
C LEU A 258 -16.12 3.92 7.59
N LEU A 259 -15.22 3.62 6.66
CA LEU A 259 -14.15 4.54 6.31
C LEU A 259 -14.71 5.84 5.71
N ALA A 260 -15.71 5.75 4.85
CA ALA A 260 -16.38 6.90 4.26
C ALA A 260 -17.03 7.79 5.35
N PHE A 261 -17.68 7.21 6.35
CA PHE A 261 -18.22 7.95 7.49
C PHE A 261 -17.11 8.63 8.29
N CYS A 262 -16.05 7.91 8.62
CA CYS A 262 -14.92 8.45 9.36
C CYS A 262 -14.29 9.65 8.64
N PHE A 263 -13.99 9.52 7.35
CA PHE A 263 -13.35 10.60 6.59
C PHE A 263 -14.30 11.74 6.24
N SER A 264 -15.58 11.50 6.08
CA SER A 264 -16.55 12.58 5.89
C SER A 264 -16.68 13.45 7.16
N GLY A 265 -16.68 12.84 8.33
CA GLY A 265 -16.63 13.56 9.62
C GLY A 265 -15.34 14.35 9.76
N PHE A 266 -14.18 13.72 9.48
CA PHE A 266 -12.88 14.38 9.48
C PHE A 266 -12.81 15.58 8.51
N GLY A 267 -13.30 15.41 7.28
CA GLY A 267 -13.38 16.48 6.29
C GLY A 267 -14.28 17.63 6.75
N LEU A 268 -15.42 17.33 7.37
CA LEU A 268 -16.29 18.34 7.97
C LEU A 268 -15.61 19.11 9.09
N VAL A 269 -14.88 18.44 9.98
CA VAL A 269 -14.11 19.12 11.03
C VAL A 269 -13.16 20.13 10.39
N ILE A 270 -12.38 19.70 9.38
CA ILE A 270 -11.46 20.61 8.67
C ILE A 270 -12.22 21.76 8.03
N SER A 271 -13.36 21.49 7.37
CA SER A 271 -14.16 22.56 6.74
C SER A 271 -14.71 23.56 7.75
N ASN A 272 -15.00 23.13 8.98
CA ASN A 272 -15.52 24.04 10.03
C ASN A 272 -14.49 25.05 10.50
N TYR A 273 -13.21 24.70 10.55
CA TYR A 273 -12.13 25.56 11.04
C TYR A 273 -11.46 26.39 9.94
N ASN A 274 -11.71 26.11 8.66
CA ASN A 274 -11.09 26.83 7.55
C ASN A 274 -12.11 27.76 6.85
N GLN A 275 -11.65 28.95 6.44
CA GLN A 275 -12.46 29.96 5.78
C GLN A 275 -12.25 30.01 4.26
N THR A 276 -11.05 29.63 3.79
CA THR A 276 -10.70 29.67 2.38
C THR A 276 -10.37 28.26 1.86
N MET A 277 -10.66 28.03 0.57
CA MET A 277 -10.33 26.75 -0.08
C MET A 277 -8.84 26.45 0.00
N GLN A 278 -7.98 27.45 -0.13
CA GLN A 278 -6.54 27.28 -0.07
C GLN A 278 -6.09 26.76 1.28
N GLN A 279 -6.57 27.34 2.39
CA GLN A 279 -6.27 26.85 3.74
C GLN A 279 -6.73 25.40 3.93
N ALA A 280 -7.98 25.10 3.56
CA ALA A 280 -8.53 23.76 3.67
C ALA A 280 -7.74 22.74 2.85
N MET A 281 -7.32 23.08 1.63
CA MET A 281 -6.50 22.22 0.79
C MET A 281 -5.16 21.89 1.44
N PHE A 282 -4.44 22.87 2.00
CA PHE A 282 -3.15 22.63 2.66
C PHE A 282 -3.30 21.72 3.90
N VAL A 283 -4.31 21.99 4.72
CA VAL A 283 -4.58 21.19 5.92
C VAL A 283 -4.97 19.75 5.54
N LEU A 284 -5.88 19.60 4.58
CA LEU A 284 -6.28 18.29 4.07
C LEU A 284 -5.09 17.55 3.50
N TRP A 285 -4.30 18.18 2.62
CA TRP A 285 -3.15 17.54 1.99
C TRP A 285 -2.14 17.05 3.02
N PHE A 286 -1.83 17.89 4.02
CA PHE A 286 -0.93 17.51 5.11
C PHE A 286 -1.40 16.22 5.82
N PHE A 287 -2.65 16.21 6.28
CA PHE A 287 -3.20 15.05 6.98
C PHE A 287 -3.32 13.83 6.08
N LEU A 288 -3.76 13.99 4.83
CA LEU A 288 -3.89 12.89 3.88
C LEU A 288 -2.54 12.21 3.64
N VAL A 289 -1.47 12.99 3.44
CA VAL A 289 -0.12 12.45 3.23
C VAL A 289 0.38 11.74 4.49
N VAL A 290 0.26 12.35 5.66
CA VAL A 290 0.70 11.73 6.93
C VAL A 290 -0.05 10.43 7.20
N LEU A 291 -1.39 10.44 7.10
CA LEU A 291 -2.21 9.26 7.32
C LEU A 291 -1.90 8.15 6.30
N MET A 292 -1.65 8.51 5.03
CA MET A 292 -1.26 7.58 3.99
C MET A 292 0.09 6.91 4.28
N LEU A 293 1.12 7.70 4.62
CA LEU A 293 2.45 7.17 4.91
C LEU A 293 2.46 6.26 6.14
N MET A 294 1.67 6.60 7.17
CA MET A 294 1.56 5.84 8.41
C MET A 294 0.49 4.74 8.38
N SER A 295 -0.12 4.47 7.21
CA SER A 295 -1.25 3.53 7.10
C SER A 295 -0.85 2.07 6.92
N GLY A 296 0.43 1.78 6.65
CA GLY A 296 0.84 0.43 6.27
C GLY A 296 0.66 0.12 4.77
N LEU A 297 0.43 1.16 3.93
CA LEU A 297 0.36 1.00 2.49
C LEU A 297 1.72 0.57 1.91
N PHE A 298 2.76 1.35 2.22
CA PHE A 298 4.12 1.17 1.67
C PHE A 298 4.93 0.15 2.45
N THR A 299 4.87 0.22 3.76
CA THR A 299 5.65 -0.63 4.67
C THR A 299 4.69 -1.41 5.55
N PRO A 300 4.83 -2.74 5.66
CA PRO A 300 4.01 -3.52 6.58
C PRO A 300 4.08 -2.95 8.00
N VAL A 301 2.93 -2.77 8.65
CA VAL A 301 2.82 -2.15 9.98
C VAL A 301 3.75 -2.81 11.00
N ARG A 302 3.92 -4.14 10.93
CA ARG A 302 4.79 -4.92 11.83
C ARG A 302 6.28 -4.66 11.64
N SER A 303 6.69 -4.13 10.48
CA SER A 303 8.09 -3.80 10.15
C SER A 303 8.44 -2.35 10.48
N MET A 304 7.49 -1.58 10.99
CA MET A 304 7.70 -0.18 11.36
C MET A 304 8.46 -0.05 12.68
N PRO A 305 9.29 1.00 12.86
CA PRO A 305 9.88 1.30 14.16
C PRO A 305 8.77 1.59 15.20
N ARG A 306 9.05 1.33 16.48
CA ARG A 306 8.05 1.35 17.57
C ARG A 306 7.20 2.63 17.63
N TRP A 307 7.81 3.79 17.41
CA TRP A 307 7.09 5.06 17.40
C TRP A 307 6.07 5.15 16.23
N ALA A 308 6.45 4.71 15.03
CA ALA A 308 5.56 4.68 13.86
C ALA A 308 4.46 3.62 14.01
N TYR A 309 4.78 2.47 14.61
CA TYR A 309 3.78 1.45 14.95
C TYR A 309 2.71 2.00 15.90
N LEU A 310 3.09 2.80 16.90
CA LEU A 310 2.12 3.42 17.82
C LEU A 310 1.19 4.42 17.10
N THR A 311 1.66 5.13 16.09
CA THR A 311 0.79 6.05 15.31
C THR A 311 -0.28 5.33 14.51
N THR A 312 -0.08 4.06 14.14
CA THR A 312 -1.08 3.29 13.38
C THR A 312 -2.37 3.04 14.18
N PHE A 313 -2.29 3.01 15.51
CA PHE A 313 -3.48 2.87 16.36
C PHE A 313 -4.43 4.08 16.30
N VAL A 314 -3.90 5.26 15.96
CA VAL A 314 -4.68 6.50 15.82
C VAL A 314 -5.02 6.78 14.34
N ASN A 315 -4.64 5.89 13.44
CA ASN A 315 -4.85 6.05 12.01
C ASN A 315 -5.98 5.16 11.49
N PRO A 316 -7.16 5.71 11.16
CA PRO A 316 -8.28 4.92 10.65
C PRO A 316 -7.98 4.20 9.32
N VAL A 317 -7.06 4.75 8.50
CA VAL A 317 -6.67 4.13 7.24
C VAL A 317 -5.96 2.79 7.47
N SER A 318 -5.18 2.65 8.54
CA SER A 318 -4.51 1.39 8.90
C SER A 318 -5.51 0.27 9.16
N TYR A 319 -6.57 0.56 9.90
CA TYR A 319 -7.64 -0.42 10.17
C TYR A 319 -8.35 -0.85 8.89
N PHE A 320 -8.62 0.10 8.00
CA PHE A 320 -9.23 -0.22 6.72
C PHE A 320 -8.32 -1.10 5.85
N ILE A 321 -7.03 -0.73 5.71
CA ILE A 321 -6.07 -1.47 4.88
C ILE A 321 -5.88 -2.89 5.41
N GLU A 322 -5.79 -3.08 6.72
CA GLU A 322 -5.67 -4.41 7.32
C GLU A 322 -6.97 -5.21 7.13
N GLY A 323 -8.13 -4.59 7.35
CA GLY A 323 -9.44 -5.21 7.14
C GLY A 323 -9.68 -5.63 5.69
N ILE A 324 -9.43 -4.73 4.74
CA ILE A 324 -9.62 -5.07 3.31
C ILE A 324 -8.63 -6.15 2.86
N ARG A 325 -7.38 -6.14 3.29
CA ARG A 325 -6.41 -7.21 2.99
C ARG A 325 -6.85 -8.54 3.57
N THR A 326 -7.42 -8.54 4.77
CA THR A 326 -7.92 -9.75 5.41
C THR A 326 -9.07 -10.37 4.62
N VAL A 327 -10.02 -9.57 4.15
CA VAL A 327 -11.15 -10.08 3.35
C VAL A 327 -10.72 -10.36 1.92
N PHE A 328 -10.07 -9.39 1.27
CA PHE A 328 -9.81 -9.42 -0.16
C PHE A 328 -8.76 -10.46 -0.55
N VAL A 329 -7.69 -10.61 0.27
CA VAL A 329 -6.56 -11.49 -0.04
C VAL A 329 -6.64 -12.82 0.72
N ARG A 330 -7.02 -12.77 2.01
CA ARG A 330 -7.02 -13.96 2.87
C ARG A 330 -8.37 -14.68 2.93
N GLY A 331 -9.46 -14.05 2.42
CA GLY A 331 -10.80 -14.62 2.48
C GLY A 331 -11.41 -14.63 3.90
N GLY A 332 -10.95 -13.71 4.77
CA GLY A 332 -11.38 -13.67 6.17
C GLY A 332 -12.87 -13.38 6.34
N ASP A 333 -13.46 -13.99 7.37
CA ASP A 333 -14.84 -13.84 7.77
C ASP A 333 -15.06 -12.66 8.73
N PHE A 334 -16.31 -12.43 9.13
CA PHE A 334 -16.70 -11.36 10.08
C PHE A 334 -15.86 -11.34 11.36
N GLN A 335 -15.59 -12.50 11.95
CA GLN A 335 -14.79 -12.59 13.17
C GLN A 335 -13.36 -12.09 12.98
N SER A 336 -12.80 -12.36 11.79
CA SER A 336 -11.42 -11.96 11.44
C SER A 336 -11.25 -10.45 11.29
N ILE A 337 -12.32 -9.73 10.93
CA ILE A 337 -12.30 -8.27 10.69
C ILE A 337 -12.97 -7.47 11.82
N LEU A 338 -13.48 -8.13 12.84
CA LEU A 338 -14.20 -7.49 13.95
C LEU A 338 -13.39 -6.37 14.64
N PRO A 339 -12.09 -6.56 14.94
CA PRO A 339 -11.27 -5.49 15.52
C PRO A 339 -11.19 -4.25 14.61
N GLN A 340 -11.06 -4.44 13.30
CA GLN A 340 -10.97 -3.37 12.32
C GLN A 340 -12.30 -2.64 12.16
N LEU A 341 -13.42 -3.37 12.16
CA LEU A 341 -14.76 -2.79 12.15
C LEU A 341 -15.03 -1.95 13.39
N LEU A 342 -14.68 -2.46 14.58
CA LEU A 342 -14.82 -1.71 15.82
C LEU A 342 -13.95 -0.46 15.84
N GLY A 343 -12.67 -0.57 15.44
CA GLY A 343 -11.78 0.57 15.35
C GLY A 343 -12.32 1.66 14.43
N LEU A 344 -12.72 1.30 13.20
CA LEU A 344 -13.32 2.25 12.25
C LEU A 344 -14.61 2.87 12.77
N SER A 345 -15.46 2.09 13.44
CA SER A 345 -16.71 2.59 14.02
C SER A 345 -16.45 3.64 15.11
N VAL A 346 -15.46 3.41 15.98
CA VAL A 346 -15.04 4.37 17.01
C VAL A 346 -14.56 5.67 16.38
N PHE A 347 -13.70 5.60 15.36
CA PHE A 347 -13.22 6.79 14.64
C PHE A 347 -14.36 7.52 13.93
N ALA A 348 -15.27 6.81 13.27
CA ALA A 348 -16.43 7.41 12.61
C ALA A 348 -17.28 8.17 13.61
N LEU A 349 -17.66 7.54 14.73
CA LEU A 349 -18.42 8.19 15.79
C LEU A 349 -17.70 9.41 16.38
N PHE A 350 -16.39 9.31 16.58
CA PHE A 350 -15.58 10.41 17.10
C PHE A 350 -15.58 11.62 16.16
N PHE A 351 -15.23 11.41 14.89
CA PHE A 351 -15.14 12.51 13.94
C PHE A 351 -16.49 13.09 13.56
N ASP A 352 -17.51 12.26 13.39
CA ASP A 352 -18.87 12.74 13.08
C ASP A 352 -19.46 13.54 14.26
N THR A 353 -19.26 13.08 15.50
CA THR A 353 -19.68 13.83 16.69
C THR A 353 -18.94 15.17 16.79
N TRP A 354 -17.62 15.16 16.61
CA TRP A 354 -16.83 16.39 16.61
C TRP A 354 -17.27 17.34 15.50
N ALA A 355 -17.53 16.85 14.31
CA ALA A 355 -18.00 17.64 13.18
C ALA A 355 -19.35 18.34 13.49
N ILE A 356 -20.30 17.62 14.07
CA ILE A 356 -21.61 18.17 14.45
C ILE A 356 -21.49 19.22 15.55
N LEU A 357 -20.66 18.97 16.57
CA LEU A 357 -20.45 19.89 17.69
C LEU A 357 -19.69 21.15 17.28
N SER A 358 -18.71 21.03 16.38
CA SER A 358 -17.91 22.16 15.90
C SER A 358 -18.63 23.03 14.86
N TYR A 359 -19.71 22.53 14.25
CA TYR A 359 -20.45 23.31 13.26
C TYR A 359 -21.25 24.43 13.94
N LYS A 360 -20.81 25.68 13.73
CA LYS A 360 -21.51 26.88 14.19
C LYS A 360 -22.41 27.37 13.07
N LYS A 361 -23.71 27.37 13.30
CA LYS A 361 -24.67 28.11 12.50
C LYS A 361 -24.62 29.55 13.01
N ASN A 362 -24.14 30.52 12.20
CA ASN A 362 -24.24 31.92 12.55
C ASN A 362 -25.73 32.27 12.60
N GLU A 363 -26.22 32.57 13.78
CA GLU A 363 -27.57 33.11 14.00
C GLU A 363 -27.60 34.57 13.64
#